data_0e90fe298c0cdfb1c41767f11ce698a4
#
_entry.id   0e90fe298c0cdfb1c41767f11ce698a4
#
_cell.length_a   1.000
_cell.length_b   1.000
_cell.length_c   1.000
_cell.angle_alpha   90.00
_cell.angle_beta   90.00
_cell.angle_gamma   90.00
#
_symmetry.space_group_name_H-M   'P 1'
#
loop_
_entity.id
_entity.type
_entity.pdbx_description
1 polymer ?
#
loop_
_entity_poly.entity_id
_entity_poly.type
_entity_poly.pdbx_seq_one_letter_code
_entity_poly.pdbx_strand_id
1 'polypeptide(L)'
;MGTQLKAVQVNEPYLAVTWQVNNFCNFRCSYCNEGNWSGKNRNEEDHALYINNLKLIVDRYRELGYKHFKFFFSGGEPTAWKNLLPICNWLKEYVPTAQLAVNTNLSRPLAWWEKHYALFDDVVASFHVEFADKEKYKEVSHFLCDKINYLSNKMLMHEERFWEVVEF
;
A
#
# COMPACT_ATOMS: atom_id res chain seq x y z
N MET A 1 13.89 40.12 5.06
CA MET A 1 12.68 40.07 4.23
C MET A 1 11.82 38.93 4.74
N GLY A 2 10.68 39.24 5.37
CA GLY A 2 9.78 38.23 5.89
C GLY A 2 9.03 37.55 4.74
N THR A 3 9.06 36.22 4.68
CA THR A 3 8.29 35.45 3.71
C THR A 3 6.82 35.51 4.14
N GLN A 4 6.02 36.28 3.44
CA GLN A 4 4.56 36.28 3.68
C GLN A 4 3.95 34.99 3.10
N LEU A 5 3.25 34.24 3.91
CA LEU A 5 2.44 33.11 3.47
C LEU A 5 1.34 33.64 2.54
N LYS A 6 1.42 33.35 1.24
CA LYS A 6 0.54 33.98 0.24
C LYS A 6 -0.85 33.36 0.13
N ALA A 7 -0.99 32.08 0.42
CA ALA A 7 -2.28 31.39 0.54
C ALA A 7 -2.10 29.99 1.18
N VAL A 8 -3.08 29.56 1.93
CA VAL A 8 -3.29 28.13 2.24
C VAL A 8 -4.49 27.72 1.41
N GLN A 9 -4.25 26.92 0.37
CA GLN A 9 -5.34 26.33 -0.39
C GLN A 9 -5.88 25.16 0.43
N VAL A 10 -7.06 25.33 1.00
CA VAL A 10 -7.77 24.23 1.65
C VAL A 10 -8.39 23.42 0.52
N ASN A 11 -7.81 22.26 0.23
CA ASN A 11 -8.41 21.28 -0.67
C ASN A 11 -9.73 20.80 -0.08
N GLU A 12 -10.63 20.31 -0.93
CA GLU A 12 -11.87 19.66 -0.45
C GLU A 12 -11.51 18.57 0.58
N PRO A 13 -12.28 18.46 1.68
CA PRO A 13 -11.98 17.50 2.72
C PRO A 13 -12.03 16.07 2.18
N TYR A 14 -10.99 15.30 2.44
CA TYR A 14 -10.93 13.89 2.09
C TYR A 14 -10.66 13.03 3.32
N LEU A 15 -11.20 11.84 3.34
CA LEU A 15 -10.87 10.83 4.35
C LEU A 15 -9.66 10.03 3.88
N ALA A 16 -8.56 10.08 4.64
CA ALA A 16 -7.44 9.17 4.46
C ALA A 16 -7.46 8.10 5.56
N VAL A 17 -7.53 6.84 5.16
CA VAL A 17 -7.45 5.68 6.05
C VAL A 17 -6.13 4.98 5.78
N THR A 18 -5.21 5.01 6.73
CA THR A 18 -4.03 4.13 6.73
C THR A 18 -4.35 2.88 7.52
N TRP A 19 -4.32 1.74 6.87
CA TRP A 19 -4.72 0.47 7.46
C TRP A 19 -3.57 -0.53 7.46
N GLN A 20 -3.10 -0.88 8.66
CA GLN A 20 -2.19 -1.99 8.87
C GLN A 20 -2.99 -3.30 8.85
N VAL A 21 -3.09 -3.93 7.67
CA VAL A 21 -4.01 -5.03 7.41
C VAL A 21 -3.62 -6.34 8.10
N ASN A 22 -2.32 -6.57 8.28
CA ASN A 22 -1.79 -7.76 8.95
C ASN A 22 -0.41 -7.49 9.54
N ASN A 23 0.12 -8.43 10.30
CA ASN A 23 1.52 -8.50 10.71
C ASN A 23 2.21 -9.77 10.21
N PHE A 24 1.78 -10.27 9.06
CA PHE A 24 2.46 -11.32 8.32
C PHE A 24 3.24 -10.72 7.14
N CYS A 25 4.53 -11.04 7.07
CA CYS A 25 5.37 -10.73 5.93
C CYS A 25 6.08 -12.01 5.46
N ASN A 26 6.25 -12.15 4.16
CA ASN A 26 7.05 -13.22 3.58
C ASN A 26 8.57 -12.96 3.69
N PHE A 27 8.97 -11.72 4.02
CA PHE A 27 10.34 -11.34 4.37
C PHE A 27 10.51 -11.23 5.88
N ARG A 28 11.76 -11.37 6.36
CA ARG A 28 12.13 -11.30 7.78
C ARG A 28 13.35 -10.42 7.96
N CYS A 29 13.25 -9.20 7.39
CA CYS A 29 14.36 -8.25 7.36
C CYS A 29 14.85 -7.95 8.78
N SER A 30 16.18 -7.96 8.98
CA SER A 30 16.82 -7.79 10.28
C SER A 30 16.50 -6.45 10.95
N TYR A 31 16.27 -5.42 10.14
CA TYR A 31 15.91 -4.07 10.58
C TYR A 31 14.41 -3.85 10.78
N CYS A 32 13.59 -4.84 10.45
CA CYS A 32 12.13 -4.72 10.61
C CYS A 32 11.72 -5.16 12.02
N ASN A 33 10.73 -4.46 12.58
CA ASN A 33 10.16 -4.88 13.85
C ASN A 33 9.51 -6.28 13.71
N GLU A 34 9.86 -7.19 14.62
CA GLU A 34 9.32 -8.56 14.64
C GLU A 34 7.79 -8.58 14.63
N GLY A 35 7.14 -7.59 15.25
CA GLY A 35 5.70 -7.44 15.25
C GLY A 35 5.08 -7.34 13.84
N ASN A 36 5.85 -6.92 12.83
CA ASN A 36 5.37 -6.75 11.45
C ASN A 36 5.48 -8.02 10.59
N TRP A 37 6.21 -9.04 11.04
CA TRP A 37 6.39 -10.27 10.26
C TRP A 37 6.16 -11.56 11.06
N SER A 38 5.92 -11.47 12.36
CA SER A 38 5.73 -12.65 13.23
C SER A 38 4.59 -13.56 12.80
N GLY A 39 3.63 -13.04 12.06
CA GLY A 39 2.46 -13.77 11.57
C GLY A 39 1.46 -14.16 12.66
N LYS A 40 1.58 -13.61 13.87
CA LYS A 40 0.64 -13.88 14.98
C LYS A 40 -0.75 -13.34 14.70
N ASN A 41 -0.84 -12.23 13.96
CA ASN A 41 -2.10 -11.64 13.56
C ASN A 41 -2.15 -11.52 12.03
N ARG A 42 -2.79 -12.47 11.39
CA ARG A 42 -2.95 -12.50 9.93
C ARG A 42 -4.22 -11.82 9.46
N ASN A 43 -5.16 -11.52 10.37
CA ASN A 43 -6.46 -10.96 10.05
C ASN A 43 -7.14 -11.75 8.91
N GLU A 44 -7.25 -13.06 9.11
CA GLU A 44 -7.76 -13.98 8.08
C GLU A 44 -9.24 -14.30 8.26
N GLU A 45 -9.96 -13.54 9.05
CA GLU A 45 -11.40 -13.60 9.18
C GLU A 45 -12.09 -13.39 7.82
N ASP A 46 -13.37 -13.65 7.75
CA ASP A 46 -14.15 -13.40 6.54
C ASP A 46 -14.06 -11.91 6.16
N HIS A 47 -13.76 -11.64 4.89
CA HIS A 47 -13.68 -10.28 4.36
C HIS A 47 -14.99 -9.49 4.54
N ALA A 48 -16.14 -10.17 4.66
CA ALA A 48 -17.41 -9.53 4.93
C ALA A 48 -17.41 -8.72 6.24
N LEU A 49 -16.68 -9.19 7.28
CA LEU A 49 -16.53 -8.43 8.52
C LEU A 49 -15.86 -7.08 8.28
N TYR A 50 -14.77 -7.07 7.51
CA TYR A 50 -14.03 -5.84 7.20
C TYR A 50 -14.85 -4.90 6.31
N ILE A 51 -15.55 -5.47 5.33
CA ILE A 51 -16.44 -4.71 4.44
C ILE A 51 -17.55 -4.02 5.23
N ASN A 52 -18.19 -4.71 6.16
CA ASN A 52 -19.24 -4.12 7.00
C ASN A 52 -18.70 -2.93 7.82
N ASN A 53 -17.51 -3.06 8.41
CA ASN A 53 -16.88 -1.99 9.17
C ASN A 53 -16.48 -0.81 8.27
N LEU A 54 -15.90 -1.07 7.11
CA LEU A 54 -15.53 -0.04 6.13
C LEU A 54 -16.76 0.69 5.62
N LYS A 55 -17.86 -0.04 5.39
CA LYS A 55 -19.14 0.55 4.99
C LYS A 55 -19.63 1.59 6.01
N LEU A 56 -19.62 1.22 7.30
CA LEU A 56 -20.01 2.14 8.38
C LEU A 56 -19.15 3.41 8.39
N ILE A 57 -17.83 3.27 8.22
CA ILE A 57 -16.90 4.40 8.14
C ILE A 57 -17.23 5.28 6.94
N VAL A 58 -17.31 4.70 5.75
CA VAL A 58 -17.57 5.44 4.51
C VAL A 58 -18.91 6.17 4.58
N ASP A 59 -19.97 5.49 5.01
CA ASP A 59 -21.32 6.09 5.09
C ASP A 59 -21.33 7.25 6.09
N ARG A 60 -20.68 7.07 7.23
CA ARG A 60 -20.60 8.15 8.25
C ARG A 60 -19.88 9.38 7.71
N TYR A 61 -18.77 9.20 6.98
CA TYR A 61 -18.05 10.34 6.42
C TYR A 61 -18.78 10.97 5.22
N ARG A 62 -19.53 10.21 4.45
CA ARG A 62 -20.44 10.75 3.42
C ARG A 62 -21.52 11.64 4.02
N GLU A 63 -22.15 11.23 5.14
CA GLU A 63 -23.10 12.03 5.90
C GLU A 63 -22.50 13.36 6.38
N LEU A 64 -21.20 13.37 6.70
CA LEU A 64 -20.44 14.55 7.10
C LEU A 64 -19.99 15.41 5.89
N GLY A 65 -20.37 15.04 4.66
CA GLY A 65 -20.08 15.81 3.45
C GLY A 65 -18.76 15.46 2.76
N TYR A 66 -18.04 14.40 3.20
CA TYR A 66 -16.81 13.95 2.54
C TYR A 66 -17.15 13.25 1.22
N LYS A 67 -16.44 13.64 0.15
CA LYS A 67 -16.64 13.07 -1.20
C LYS A 67 -15.44 12.27 -1.67
N HIS A 68 -14.27 12.55 -1.11
CA HIS A 68 -13.00 11.94 -1.51
C HIS A 68 -12.49 11.00 -0.42
N PHE A 69 -12.07 9.81 -0.82
CA PHE A 69 -11.62 8.75 0.07
C PHE A 69 -10.30 8.18 -0.44
N LYS A 70 -9.34 8.02 0.44
CA LYS A 70 -8.08 7.35 0.14
C LYS A 70 -7.83 6.25 1.17
N PHE A 71 -7.56 5.04 0.70
CA PHE A 71 -7.23 3.89 1.53
C PHE A 71 -5.80 3.47 1.24
N PHE A 72 -4.95 3.51 2.25
CA PHE A 72 -3.56 3.09 2.17
C PHE A 72 -3.35 1.79 2.95
N PHE A 73 -3.11 0.70 2.24
CA PHE A 73 -2.88 -0.61 2.82
C PHE A 73 -1.40 -0.80 3.14
N SER A 74 -1.12 -1.12 4.41
CA SER A 74 0.21 -1.34 4.95
C SER A 74 0.20 -2.54 5.91
N GLY A 75 1.32 -2.83 6.58
CA GLY A 75 1.42 -3.91 7.55
C GLY A 75 2.70 -4.70 7.38
N GLY A 76 2.62 -6.02 7.47
CA GLY A 76 3.69 -6.90 7.03
C GLY A 76 3.85 -6.83 5.51
N GLU A 77 3.30 -7.80 4.77
CA GLU A 77 3.16 -7.70 3.31
C GLU A 77 1.67 -7.75 2.94
N PRO A 78 1.06 -6.60 2.58
CA PRO A 78 -0.37 -6.55 2.27
C PRO A 78 -0.78 -7.43 1.10
N THR A 79 0.08 -7.56 0.07
CA THR A 79 -0.25 -8.40 -1.10
C THR A 79 -0.29 -9.90 -0.77
N ALA A 80 0.28 -10.31 0.38
CA ALA A 80 0.16 -11.67 0.88
C ALA A 80 -1.14 -11.93 1.67
N TRP A 81 -1.89 -10.88 2.00
CA TRP A 81 -3.15 -10.99 2.73
C TRP A 81 -4.29 -11.41 1.81
N LYS A 82 -4.98 -12.52 2.17
CA LYS A 82 -6.03 -13.09 1.31
C LYS A 82 -7.23 -12.15 1.09
N ASN A 83 -7.49 -11.25 2.03
CA ASN A 83 -8.64 -10.35 1.96
C ASN A 83 -8.36 -9.04 1.20
N LEU A 84 -7.11 -8.77 0.78
CA LEU A 84 -6.76 -7.53 0.07
C LEU A 84 -7.61 -7.34 -1.19
N LEU A 85 -7.60 -8.30 -2.09
CA LEU A 85 -8.29 -8.17 -3.37
C LEU A 85 -9.82 -8.09 -3.23
N PRO A 86 -10.49 -8.93 -2.42
CA PRO A 86 -11.92 -8.79 -2.17
C PRO A 86 -12.31 -7.39 -1.65
N ILE A 87 -11.52 -6.86 -0.71
CA ILE A 87 -11.77 -5.52 -0.14
C ILE A 87 -11.51 -4.41 -1.16
N CYS A 88 -10.42 -4.48 -1.92
CA CYS A 88 -10.14 -3.50 -2.98
C CYS A 88 -11.25 -3.47 -4.05
N ASN A 89 -11.71 -4.64 -4.50
CA ASN A 89 -12.81 -4.73 -5.45
C ASN A 89 -14.08 -4.09 -4.89
N TRP A 90 -14.45 -4.44 -3.65
CA TRP A 90 -15.62 -3.85 -3.00
C TRP A 90 -15.48 -2.32 -2.86
N LEU A 91 -14.30 -1.82 -2.47
CA LEU A 91 -14.07 -0.37 -2.36
C LEU A 91 -14.24 0.33 -3.71
N LYS A 92 -13.71 -0.23 -4.80
CA LYS A 92 -13.88 0.35 -6.15
C LYS A 92 -15.35 0.34 -6.63
N GLU A 93 -16.12 -0.66 -6.24
CA GLU A 93 -17.57 -0.72 -6.50
C GLU A 93 -18.35 0.27 -5.62
N TYR A 94 -18.11 0.23 -4.30
CA TYR A 94 -18.90 0.99 -3.34
C TYR A 94 -18.54 2.48 -3.31
N VAL A 95 -17.28 2.80 -3.57
CA VAL A 95 -16.73 4.17 -3.62
C VAL A 95 -15.92 4.34 -4.91
N PRO A 96 -16.57 4.51 -6.09
CA PRO A 96 -15.86 4.55 -7.39
C PRO A 96 -14.75 5.62 -7.46
N THR A 97 -14.85 6.68 -6.66
CA THR A 97 -13.84 7.76 -6.56
C THR A 97 -12.74 7.46 -5.55
N ALA A 98 -12.77 6.31 -4.86
CA ALA A 98 -11.74 5.97 -3.88
C ALA A 98 -10.39 5.75 -4.55
N GLN A 99 -9.36 6.39 -3.98
CA GLN A 99 -7.97 6.11 -4.30
C GLN A 99 -7.46 4.98 -3.41
N LEU A 100 -6.93 3.93 -4.02
CA LEU A 100 -6.34 2.79 -3.31
C LEU A 100 -4.84 2.80 -3.47
N ALA A 101 -4.14 2.80 -2.36
CA ALA A 101 -2.68 2.77 -2.30
C ALA A 101 -2.20 1.54 -1.52
N VAL A 102 -1.08 0.96 -1.92
CA VAL A 102 -0.49 -0.19 -1.24
C VAL A 102 1.00 0.01 -1.02
N ASN A 103 1.47 -0.31 0.20
CA ASN A 103 2.89 -0.44 0.51
C ASN A 103 3.29 -1.91 0.42
N THR A 104 4.26 -2.25 -0.42
CA THR A 104 4.59 -3.65 -0.74
C THR A 104 6.08 -3.83 -1.00
N ASN A 105 6.58 -5.03 -0.73
CA ASN A 105 7.95 -5.44 -1.08
C ASN A 105 8.09 -5.97 -2.52
N LEU A 106 7.05 -5.87 -3.34
CA LEU A 106 6.95 -6.36 -4.72
C LEU A 106 7.30 -7.85 -4.90
N SER A 107 7.11 -8.67 -3.86
CA SER A 107 7.42 -10.10 -3.94
C SER A 107 6.44 -10.91 -4.80
N ARG A 108 5.27 -10.36 -5.14
CA ARG A 108 4.34 -11.01 -6.07
C ARG A 108 4.93 -11.08 -7.48
N PRO A 109 4.70 -12.17 -8.23
CA PRO A 109 5.20 -12.29 -9.61
C PRO A 109 4.52 -11.29 -10.54
N LEU A 110 5.18 -10.96 -11.67
CA LEU A 110 4.65 -10.04 -12.67
C LEU A 110 3.22 -10.40 -13.10
N ALA A 111 2.94 -11.67 -13.36
CA ALA A 111 1.60 -12.14 -13.75
C ALA A 111 0.49 -11.79 -12.72
N TRP A 112 0.83 -11.69 -11.44
CA TRP A 112 -0.11 -11.22 -10.43
C TRP A 112 -0.38 -9.73 -10.59
N TRP A 113 0.65 -8.94 -10.84
CA TRP A 113 0.52 -7.51 -11.05
C TRP A 113 -0.23 -7.19 -12.35
N GLU A 114 0.08 -7.89 -13.45
CA GLU A 114 -0.65 -7.77 -14.72
C GLU A 114 -2.15 -7.95 -14.56
N LYS A 115 -2.55 -8.85 -13.67
CA LYS A 115 -3.96 -9.12 -13.39
C LYS A 115 -4.62 -8.09 -12.47
N HIS A 116 -3.87 -7.48 -11.55
CA HIS A 116 -4.47 -6.75 -10.42
C HIS A 116 -4.02 -5.29 -10.29
N TYR A 117 -3.06 -4.81 -11.09
CA TYR A 117 -2.53 -3.44 -10.98
C TYR A 117 -3.63 -2.37 -11.04
N ALA A 118 -4.65 -2.56 -11.85
CA ALA A 118 -5.74 -1.60 -12.06
C ALA A 118 -6.60 -1.33 -10.80
N LEU A 119 -6.45 -2.14 -9.76
CA LEU A 119 -7.07 -1.88 -8.46
C LEU A 119 -6.37 -0.77 -7.67
N PHE A 120 -5.08 -0.52 -7.96
CA PHE A 120 -4.27 0.41 -7.19
C PHE A 120 -3.99 1.68 -7.99
N ASP A 121 -4.26 2.82 -7.38
CA ASP A 121 -3.93 4.12 -7.93
C ASP A 121 -2.46 4.46 -7.62
N ASP A 122 -1.99 4.10 -6.40
CA ASP A 122 -0.64 4.36 -5.93
C ASP A 122 0.01 3.07 -5.40
N VAL A 123 1.28 2.87 -5.74
CA VAL A 123 2.11 1.78 -5.18
C VAL A 123 3.37 2.37 -4.56
N VAL A 124 3.58 2.06 -3.29
CA VAL A 124 4.83 2.34 -2.58
C VAL A 124 5.61 1.03 -2.51
N ALA A 125 6.57 0.90 -3.40
CA ALA A 125 7.41 -0.27 -3.52
C ALA A 125 8.66 -0.13 -2.64
N SER A 126 8.92 -1.11 -1.79
CA SER A 126 10.08 -1.11 -0.90
C SER A 126 11.05 -2.22 -1.29
N PHE A 127 12.25 -1.85 -1.73
CA PHE A 127 13.32 -2.80 -2.01
C PHE A 127 14.04 -3.17 -0.71
N HIS A 128 14.00 -4.44 -0.37
CA HIS A 128 14.61 -5.01 0.83
C HIS A 128 15.79 -5.88 0.44
N VAL A 129 17.00 -5.32 0.46
CA VAL A 129 18.23 -5.93 -0.06
C VAL A 129 18.54 -7.34 0.50
N GLU A 130 18.07 -7.67 1.71
CA GLU A 130 18.27 -8.98 2.32
C GLU A 130 17.47 -10.10 1.65
N PHE A 131 16.32 -9.80 1.05
CA PHE A 131 15.34 -10.81 0.61
C PHE A 131 14.80 -10.58 -0.79
N ALA A 132 14.87 -9.37 -1.31
CA ALA A 132 14.32 -9.06 -2.61
C ALA A 132 15.18 -9.64 -3.74
N ASP A 133 14.53 -10.29 -4.68
CA ASP A 133 15.11 -10.62 -5.98
C ASP A 133 15.18 -9.33 -6.82
N LYS A 134 16.40 -8.89 -7.16
CA LYS A 134 16.66 -7.66 -7.89
C LYS A 134 15.95 -7.62 -9.24
N GLU A 135 16.10 -8.67 -10.03
CA GLU A 135 15.58 -8.69 -11.40
C GLU A 135 14.06 -8.71 -11.42
N LYS A 136 13.46 -9.50 -10.56
CA LYS A 136 12.01 -9.52 -10.37
C LYS A 136 11.47 -8.17 -9.87
N TYR A 137 12.17 -7.53 -8.93
CA TYR A 137 11.75 -6.22 -8.45
C TYR A 137 11.79 -5.17 -9.57
N LYS A 138 12.88 -5.15 -10.37
CA LYS A 138 13.01 -4.26 -11.54
C LYS A 138 11.91 -4.52 -12.57
N GLU A 139 11.69 -5.78 -12.92
CA GLU A 139 10.67 -6.19 -13.88
C GLU A 139 9.29 -5.67 -13.49
N VAL A 140 8.88 -5.94 -12.26
CA VAL A 140 7.57 -5.50 -11.73
C VAL A 140 7.50 -3.97 -11.61
N SER A 141 8.57 -3.34 -11.13
CA SER A 141 8.62 -1.87 -11.00
C SER A 141 8.52 -1.18 -12.37
N HIS A 142 9.23 -1.66 -13.39
CA HIS A 142 9.12 -1.15 -14.75
C HIS A 142 7.71 -1.32 -15.32
N PHE A 143 7.11 -2.49 -15.11
CA PHE A 143 5.74 -2.72 -15.54
C PHE A 143 4.76 -1.72 -14.91
N LEU A 144 4.89 -1.46 -13.61
CA LEU A 144 3.99 -0.56 -12.89
C LEU A 144 4.19 0.92 -13.23
N CYS A 145 5.40 1.33 -13.61
CA CYS A 145 5.77 2.73 -13.85
C CYS A 145 4.81 3.45 -14.81
N ASP A 146 4.37 2.77 -15.87
CA ASP A 146 3.49 3.32 -16.91
C ASP A 146 2.01 2.95 -16.72
N LYS A 147 1.66 2.25 -15.64
CA LYS A 147 0.32 1.68 -15.46
C LYS A 147 -0.47 2.27 -14.31
N ILE A 148 0.20 2.88 -13.34
CA ILE A 148 -0.44 3.42 -12.14
C ILE A 148 -0.18 4.92 -12.01
N ASN A 149 -1.01 5.63 -11.24
CA ASN A 149 -0.89 7.08 -11.10
C ASN A 149 0.39 7.52 -10.40
N TYR A 150 0.81 6.76 -9.38
CA TYR A 150 2.01 7.08 -8.61
C TYR A 150 2.74 5.82 -8.16
N LEU A 151 4.00 5.67 -8.60
CA LEU A 151 4.94 4.67 -8.12
C LEU A 151 6.05 5.34 -7.32
N SER A 152 6.20 4.95 -6.07
CA SER A 152 7.34 5.35 -5.24
C SER A 152 8.23 4.14 -4.97
N ASN A 153 9.45 4.15 -5.46
CA ASN A 153 10.45 3.13 -5.12
C ASN A 153 11.25 3.60 -3.91
N LYS A 154 11.17 2.87 -2.81
CA LYS A 154 11.94 3.09 -1.58
C LYS A 154 13.08 2.09 -1.50
N MET A 155 14.29 2.60 -1.41
CA MET A 155 15.49 1.80 -1.17
C MET A 155 15.80 1.82 0.32
N LEU A 156 15.74 0.67 0.97
CA LEU A 156 16.08 0.55 2.38
C LEU A 156 17.58 0.31 2.50
N MET A 157 18.28 1.33 3.00
CA MET A 157 19.73 1.30 3.16
C MET A 157 20.11 0.40 4.35
N HIS A 158 20.76 -0.72 4.04
CA HIS A 158 21.27 -1.66 5.02
C HIS A 158 22.75 -1.37 5.29
N GLU A 159 23.17 -1.27 6.53
CA GLU A 159 24.52 -0.87 6.89
C GLU A 159 25.59 -1.76 6.22
N GLU A 160 25.47 -3.08 6.39
CA GLU A 160 26.44 -4.06 5.86
C GLU A 160 26.33 -4.28 4.35
N ARG A 161 25.21 -3.92 3.74
CA ARG A 161 24.88 -4.15 2.32
C ARG A 161 24.63 -2.84 1.54
N PHE A 162 25.15 -1.74 2.08
CA PHE A 162 24.96 -0.40 1.53
C PHE A 162 25.26 -0.33 0.04
N TRP A 163 26.44 -0.84 -0.38
CA TRP A 163 26.86 -0.78 -1.78
C TRP A 163 25.98 -1.60 -2.72
N GLU A 164 25.42 -2.71 -2.24
CA GLU A 164 24.48 -3.50 -3.05
C GLU A 164 23.19 -2.73 -3.35
N VAL A 165 22.81 -1.79 -2.47
CA VAL A 165 21.65 -0.92 -2.68
C VAL A 165 22.00 0.25 -3.59
N VAL A 166 23.20 0.81 -3.46
CA VAL A 166 23.66 1.94 -4.29
C VAL A 166 23.87 1.53 -5.75
N GLU A 167 24.33 0.30 -5.98
CA GLU A 167 24.57 -0.27 -7.32
C GLU A 167 23.30 -0.85 -7.98
N PHE A 168 22.17 -0.79 -7.28
CA PHE A 168 20.86 -1.27 -7.76
C PHE A 168 20.25 -0.33 -8.80
#